data_5f903d4d0a32c27ce57955099a6513ba
#
_entry.id   5f903d4d0a32c27ce57955099a6513ba
#
_cell.length_a   1.000
_cell.length_b   1.000
_cell.length_c   1.000
_cell.angle_alpha   90.00
_cell.angle_beta   90.00
_cell.angle_gamma   90.00
#
_symmetry.space_group_name_H-M   'P 1'
#
loop_
_entity.id
_entity.type
_entity.pdbx_description
1 polymer ?
#
loop_
_entity_poly.entity_id
_entity_poly.type
_entity_poly.pdbx_seq_one_letter_code
_entity_poly.pdbx_strand_id
1 'polypeptide(L)'
;IAADHFLAYRQSTGLMTVLAGLPWFTDWGRDTMIALTGLTLSTGRYQDARDILTTFARYIHHGMVPNMFPDEGTDPLYNTADASMWYFYAVGKYLDYTGTPEDYSFVQETIYPKLKEIIAAYEHGTDFSIYMEEDGLIHAGSGLDQVTWMDVRVGDWVATPRHGKP
;
A
#
# COMPACT_ATOMS: atom_id res chain seq x y z
N ILE A 1 -3.08 16.24 -17.44
CA ILE A 1 -2.23 15.66 -18.50
C ILE A 1 -1.04 14.91 -17.86
N ALA A 2 -0.21 15.53 -17.01
CA ALA A 2 0.94 14.83 -16.42
C ALA A 2 0.53 13.63 -15.55
N ALA A 3 -0.49 13.77 -14.70
CA ALA A 3 -1.01 12.69 -13.87
C ALA A 3 -1.46 11.47 -14.68
N ASP A 4 -1.95 11.68 -15.89
CA ASP A 4 -2.45 10.66 -16.78
C ASP A 4 -1.40 9.65 -17.24
N HIS A 5 -0.14 10.07 -17.27
CA HIS A 5 0.98 9.21 -17.67
C HIS A 5 1.34 8.15 -16.61
N PHE A 6 0.91 8.35 -15.38
CA PHE A 6 1.16 7.40 -14.27
C PHE A 6 -0.01 6.46 -14.00
N LEU A 7 -1.17 6.73 -14.62
CA LEU A 7 -2.35 5.89 -14.47
C LEU A 7 -2.40 4.86 -15.60
N ALA A 8 -2.56 3.60 -15.24
CA ALA A 8 -2.61 2.49 -16.16
C ALA A 8 -3.76 1.53 -15.82
N TYR A 9 -4.24 0.81 -16.81
CA TYR A 9 -5.21 -0.25 -16.62
C TYR A 9 -4.46 -1.58 -16.45
N ARG A 10 -4.62 -2.21 -15.29
CA ARG A 10 -4.03 -3.53 -15.02
C ARG A 10 -4.95 -4.61 -15.54
N GLN A 11 -4.53 -5.31 -16.57
CA GLN A 11 -5.34 -6.34 -17.21
C GLN A 11 -5.69 -7.49 -16.25
N SER A 12 -4.76 -7.88 -15.36
CA SER A 12 -4.97 -8.99 -14.42
C SER A 12 -6.05 -8.71 -13.36
N THR A 13 -6.28 -7.45 -13.00
CA THR A 13 -7.31 -7.05 -12.02
C THR A 13 -8.56 -6.48 -12.66
N GLY A 14 -8.47 -6.04 -13.91
CA GLY A 14 -9.54 -5.32 -14.60
C GLY A 14 -9.81 -3.92 -14.04
N LEU A 15 -8.86 -3.33 -13.32
CA LEU A 15 -9.00 -2.05 -12.63
C LEU A 15 -7.81 -1.12 -12.89
N MET A 16 -7.99 0.16 -12.58
CA MET A 16 -6.91 1.15 -12.66
C MET A 16 -5.84 0.92 -11.61
N THR A 17 -4.62 1.28 -11.95
CA THR A 17 -3.46 1.26 -11.06
C THR A 17 -2.56 2.47 -11.30
N VAL A 18 -1.56 2.66 -10.44
CA VAL A 18 -0.52 3.69 -10.56
C VAL A 18 0.82 3.03 -10.82
N LEU A 19 1.51 3.48 -11.85
CA LEU A 19 2.90 3.08 -12.11
C LEU A 19 3.84 4.00 -11.32
N ALA A 20 4.74 3.43 -10.54
CA ALA A 20 5.66 4.18 -9.68
C ALA A 20 6.68 4.98 -10.49
N GLY A 21 7.05 4.51 -11.68
CA GLY A 21 7.94 5.24 -12.59
C GLY A 21 8.27 4.48 -13.86
N LEU A 22 7.93 5.07 -15.01
CA LEU A 22 8.23 4.51 -16.32
C LEU A 22 9.71 4.72 -16.69
N PRO A 23 10.36 3.74 -17.38
CA PRO A 23 9.85 2.42 -17.74
C PRO A 23 10.20 1.31 -16.72
N TRP A 24 10.81 1.66 -15.59
CA TRP A 24 11.51 0.70 -14.73
C TRP A 24 10.68 0.15 -13.58
N PHE A 25 9.62 0.86 -13.18
CA PHE A 25 8.83 0.50 -12.01
C PHE A 25 7.37 0.22 -12.39
N THR A 26 6.86 -0.87 -11.86
CA THR A 26 5.46 -1.27 -11.94
C THR A 26 4.63 -0.56 -10.87
N ASP A 27 3.55 -1.15 -10.43
CA ASP A 27 2.73 -0.62 -9.34
C ASP A 27 3.29 -1.06 -7.98
N TRP A 28 3.68 -0.06 -7.21
CA TRP A 28 4.23 -0.20 -5.86
C TRP A 28 3.25 0.38 -4.84
N GLY A 29 3.00 -0.37 -3.76
CA GLY A 29 1.99 -0.02 -2.77
C GLY A 29 2.23 1.33 -2.10
N ARG A 30 3.41 1.54 -1.55
CA ARG A 30 3.79 2.82 -0.92
C ARG A 30 3.61 3.98 -1.88
N ASP A 31 4.22 3.88 -3.07
CA ASP A 31 4.22 4.93 -4.07
C ASP A 31 2.80 5.26 -4.54
N THR A 32 2.00 4.21 -4.79
CA THR A 32 0.61 4.36 -5.18
C THR A 32 -0.20 5.08 -4.10
N MET A 33 -0.11 4.67 -2.84
CA MET A 33 -0.89 5.26 -1.75
C MET A 33 -0.50 6.71 -1.47
N ILE A 34 0.79 7.03 -1.52
CA ILE A 34 1.28 8.41 -1.37
C ILE A 34 0.82 9.29 -2.54
N ALA A 35 0.95 8.79 -3.77
CA ALA A 35 0.65 9.55 -4.98
C ALA A 35 -0.84 9.65 -5.31
N LEU A 36 -1.69 8.74 -4.79
CA LEU A 36 -3.11 8.61 -5.13
C LEU A 36 -3.85 9.94 -5.07
N THR A 37 -3.68 10.71 -4.01
CA THR A 37 -4.35 12.01 -3.84
C THR A 37 -4.04 12.97 -4.99
N GLY A 38 -2.78 13.10 -5.36
CA GLY A 38 -2.35 14.02 -6.44
C GLY A 38 -2.73 13.54 -7.83
N LEU A 39 -2.60 12.24 -8.08
CA LEU A 39 -2.84 11.66 -9.40
C LEU A 39 -4.32 11.49 -9.74
N THR A 40 -5.14 11.19 -8.74
CA THR A 40 -6.57 10.88 -8.94
C THR A 40 -7.50 11.92 -8.32
N LEU A 41 -7.50 12.08 -7.01
CA LEU A 41 -8.48 12.90 -6.29
C LEU A 41 -8.41 14.39 -6.68
N SER A 42 -7.20 14.95 -6.70
CA SER A 42 -6.98 16.36 -7.09
C SER A 42 -7.27 16.63 -8.58
N THR A 43 -7.39 15.58 -9.40
CA THR A 43 -7.71 15.69 -10.82
C THR A 43 -9.16 15.29 -11.15
N GLY A 44 -9.99 15.03 -10.11
CA GLY A 44 -11.40 14.65 -10.23
C GLY A 44 -11.63 13.21 -10.71
N ARG A 45 -10.61 12.36 -10.63
CA ARG A 45 -10.68 10.93 -11.03
C ARG A 45 -11.06 10.06 -9.83
N TYR A 46 -12.21 10.30 -9.25
CA TYR A 46 -12.67 9.61 -8.04
C TYR A 46 -12.90 8.12 -8.25
N GLN A 47 -13.38 7.74 -9.44
CA GLN A 47 -13.58 6.32 -9.77
C GLN A 47 -12.25 5.58 -9.88
N ASP A 48 -11.22 6.19 -10.48
CA ASP A 48 -9.89 5.60 -10.56
C ASP A 48 -9.29 5.39 -9.15
N ALA A 49 -9.49 6.36 -8.24
CA ALA A 49 -9.08 6.21 -6.84
C ALA A 49 -9.80 5.03 -6.16
N ARG A 50 -11.11 4.91 -6.37
CA ARG A 50 -11.93 3.82 -5.83
C ARG A 50 -11.46 2.45 -6.35
N ASP A 51 -11.15 2.36 -7.64
CA ASP A 51 -10.64 1.15 -8.29
C ASP A 51 -9.28 0.73 -7.72
N ILE A 52 -8.37 1.70 -7.55
CA ILE A 52 -7.05 1.48 -6.97
C ILE A 52 -7.17 0.97 -5.53
N LEU A 53 -7.95 1.66 -4.68
CA LEU A 53 -8.17 1.25 -3.29
C LEU A 53 -8.79 -0.15 -3.22
N THR A 54 -9.73 -0.47 -4.12
CA THR A 54 -10.36 -1.80 -4.22
C THR A 54 -9.34 -2.87 -4.59
N THR A 55 -8.48 -2.58 -5.56
CA THR A 55 -7.42 -3.51 -5.98
C THR A 55 -6.54 -3.86 -4.79
N PHE A 56 -5.99 -2.85 -4.11
CA PHE A 56 -5.11 -3.10 -2.97
C PHE A 56 -5.83 -3.82 -1.82
N ALA A 57 -7.10 -3.48 -1.54
CA ALA A 57 -7.90 -4.18 -0.53
C ALA A 57 -8.01 -5.70 -0.79
N ARG A 58 -8.17 -6.11 -2.05
CA ARG A 58 -8.27 -7.52 -2.44
C ARG A 58 -6.99 -8.30 -2.22
N TYR A 59 -5.84 -7.63 -2.28
CA TYR A 59 -4.52 -8.23 -2.14
C TYR A 59 -3.89 -8.02 -0.76
N ILE A 60 -4.61 -7.43 0.21
CA ILE A 60 -4.15 -7.42 1.60
C ILE A 60 -4.08 -8.86 2.09
N HIS A 61 -2.90 -9.26 2.53
CA HIS A 61 -2.58 -10.59 3.01
C HIS A 61 -1.85 -10.51 4.35
N HIS A 62 -2.32 -11.25 5.34
CA HIS A 62 -1.82 -11.19 6.73
C HIS A 62 -1.77 -9.74 7.28
N GLY A 63 -2.72 -8.89 6.88
CA GLY A 63 -2.75 -7.47 7.27
C GLY A 63 -1.70 -6.58 6.61
N MET A 64 -1.03 -7.07 5.58
CA MET A 64 -0.04 -6.30 4.85
C MET A 64 -0.55 -5.89 3.48
N VAL A 65 -0.34 -4.63 3.13
CA VAL A 65 -0.55 -4.12 1.77
C VAL A 65 0.64 -4.53 0.91
N PRO A 66 0.42 -4.99 -0.35
CA PRO A 66 1.50 -5.33 -1.24
C PRO A 66 2.53 -4.21 -1.40
N ASN A 67 3.81 -4.54 -1.29
CA ASN A 67 4.88 -3.61 -1.63
C ASN A 67 4.99 -3.41 -3.14
N MET A 68 4.88 -4.52 -3.90
CA MET A 68 4.99 -4.50 -5.36
C MET A 68 4.09 -5.58 -5.96
N PHE A 69 3.46 -5.25 -7.10
CA PHE A 69 2.82 -6.22 -7.97
C PHE A 69 3.77 -6.56 -9.12
N PRO A 70 4.17 -7.83 -9.30
CA PRO A 70 4.95 -8.26 -10.45
C PRO A 70 4.14 -8.15 -11.76
N ASP A 71 4.84 -8.00 -12.89
CA ASP A 71 4.19 -7.86 -14.21
C ASP A 71 3.49 -9.13 -14.68
N GLU A 72 4.06 -10.30 -14.39
CA GLU A 72 3.52 -11.58 -14.81
C GLU A 72 3.50 -12.59 -13.65
N GLY A 73 2.33 -13.22 -13.46
CA GLY A 73 2.11 -14.55 -12.89
C GLY A 73 2.77 -14.94 -11.56
N THR A 74 3.38 -14.02 -10.85
CA THR A 74 3.97 -14.25 -9.53
C THR A 74 3.15 -13.56 -8.44
N ASP A 75 3.23 -14.08 -7.22
CA ASP A 75 2.57 -13.49 -6.08
C ASP A 75 3.12 -12.09 -5.76
N PRO A 76 2.28 -11.17 -5.27
CA PRO A 76 2.74 -9.86 -4.82
C PRO A 76 3.79 -9.97 -3.73
N LEU A 77 4.70 -9.00 -3.66
CA LEU A 77 5.68 -8.90 -2.59
C LEU A 77 5.12 -8.06 -1.44
N TYR A 78 5.38 -8.50 -0.19
CA TYR A 78 4.80 -7.86 1.01
C TYR A 78 5.84 -7.28 1.96
N ASN A 79 7.10 -7.21 1.57
CA ASN A 79 8.21 -6.73 2.40
C ASN A 79 8.15 -5.20 2.61
N THR A 80 7.12 -4.72 3.29
CA THR A 80 6.96 -3.30 3.62
C THR A 80 6.13 -3.11 4.89
N ALA A 81 6.64 -2.30 5.81
CA ALA A 81 5.92 -1.97 7.04
C ALA A 81 5.00 -0.75 6.88
N ASP A 82 5.35 0.18 6.03
CA ASP A 82 4.68 1.48 5.93
C ASP A 82 3.58 1.55 4.86
N ALA A 83 3.58 0.69 3.84
CA ALA A 83 2.54 0.70 2.81
C ALA A 83 1.13 0.52 3.39
N SER A 84 1.00 -0.33 4.43
CA SER A 84 -0.27 -0.51 5.14
C SER A 84 -0.73 0.78 5.83
N MET A 85 0.18 1.56 6.41
CA MET A 85 -0.15 2.84 7.04
C MET A 85 -0.52 3.90 5.99
N TRP A 86 0.20 3.95 4.87
CA TRP A 86 -0.15 4.81 3.75
C TRP A 86 -1.52 4.47 3.14
N TYR A 87 -1.95 3.22 3.22
CA TYR A 87 -3.29 2.83 2.79
C TYR A 87 -4.38 3.51 3.64
N PHE A 88 -4.22 3.59 4.98
CA PHE A 88 -5.14 4.36 5.83
C PHE A 88 -5.20 5.83 5.42
N TYR A 89 -4.03 6.43 5.17
CA TYR A 89 -3.96 7.81 4.71
C TYR A 89 -4.72 8.01 3.39
N ALA A 90 -4.50 7.11 2.41
CA ALA A 90 -5.16 7.19 1.12
C ALA A 90 -6.69 7.06 1.22
N VAL A 91 -7.19 6.14 2.06
CA VAL A 91 -8.62 5.97 2.33
C VAL A 91 -9.21 7.21 2.99
N GLY A 92 -8.52 7.80 3.97
CA GLY A 92 -8.94 9.06 4.59
C GLY A 92 -9.03 10.18 3.55
N LYS A 93 -8.02 10.31 2.68
CA LYS A 93 -8.03 11.30 1.60
C LYS A 93 -9.15 11.07 0.59
N TYR A 94 -9.45 9.82 0.26
CA TYR A 94 -10.59 9.50 -0.59
C TYR A 94 -11.90 10.09 -0.01
N LEU A 95 -12.18 9.84 1.26
CA LEU A 95 -13.37 10.38 1.92
C LEU A 95 -13.36 11.91 2.07
N ASP A 96 -12.19 12.52 2.34
CA ASP A 96 -12.03 13.98 2.39
C ASP A 96 -12.45 14.66 1.07
N TYR A 97 -12.18 14.02 -0.08
CA TYR A 97 -12.47 14.58 -1.40
C TYR A 97 -13.85 14.22 -1.94
N THR A 98 -14.39 13.09 -1.58
CA THR A 98 -15.66 12.57 -2.10
C THR A 98 -16.81 12.78 -1.12
N GLY A 99 -16.77 12.16 0.03
CA GLY A 99 -17.62 12.42 1.20
C GLY A 99 -19.13 12.21 1.03
N THR A 100 -19.57 11.54 -0.03
CA THR A 100 -20.98 11.22 -0.23
C THR A 100 -21.41 10.02 0.62
N PRO A 101 -22.71 9.84 0.92
CA PRO A 101 -23.19 8.63 1.59
C PRO A 101 -22.80 7.33 0.86
N GLU A 102 -22.72 7.35 -0.46
CA GLU A 102 -22.29 6.21 -1.26
C GLU A 102 -20.81 5.90 -1.04
N ASP A 103 -19.95 6.91 -0.95
CA ASP A 103 -18.52 6.73 -0.69
C ASP A 103 -18.28 6.17 0.72
N TYR A 104 -19.02 6.64 1.71
CA TYR A 104 -18.98 6.08 3.07
C TYR A 104 -19.44 4.62 3.08
N SER A 105 -20.53 4.28 2.37
CA SER A 105 -20.99 2.89 2.26
C SER A 105 -19.95 2.00 1.59
N PHE A 106 -19.34 2.47 0.50
CA PHE A 106 -18.26 1.75 -0.16
C PHE A 106 -17.08 1.48 0.79
N VAL A 107 -16.61 2.50 1.50
CA VAL A 107 -15.52 2.33 2.47
C VAL A 107 -15.94 1.38 3.58
N GLN A 108 -17.12 1.52 4.13
CA GLN A 108 -17.63 0.69 5.22
C GLN A 108 -17.75 -0.79 4.82
N GLU A 109 -18.23 -1.07 3.63
CA GLU A 109 -18.51 -2.44 3.19
C GLU A 109 -17.28 -3.13 2.60
N THR A 110 -16.45 -2.39 1.85
CA THR A 110 -15.35 -2.98 1.06
C THR A 110 -14.00 -2.79 1.74
N ILE A 111 -13.73 -1.61 2.28
CA ILE A 111 -12.41 -1.23 2.76
C ILE A 111 -12.24 -1.45 4.26
N TYR A 112 -13.21 -1.03 5.06
CA TYR A 112 -13.12 -1.05 6.52
C TYR A 112 -12.83 -2.43 7.14
N PRO A 113 -13.39 -3.56 6.62
CA PRO A 113 -13.00 -4.89 7.09
C PRO A 113 -11.49 -5.14 6.94
N LYS A 114 -10.89 -4.64 5.86
CA LYS A 114 -9.46 -4.76 5.58
C LYS A 114 -8.60 -3.85 6.46
N LEU A 115 -9.07 -2.66 6.76
CA LEU A 115 -8.40 -1.79 7.73
C LEU A 115 -8.34 -2.44 9.13
N LYS A 116 -9.39 -3.11 9.55
CA LYS A 116 -9.39 -3.88 10.81
C LYS A 116 -8.43 -5.07 10.78
N GLU A 117 -8.32 -5.76 9.64
CA GLU A 117 -7.36 -6.84 9.44
C GLU A 117 -5.92 -6.33 9.61
N ILE A 118 -5.60 -5.16 9.03
CA ILE A 118 -4.29 -4.52 9.17
C ILE A 118 -4.00 -4.20 10.65
N ILE A 119 -4.93 -3.53 11.33
CA ILE A 119 -4.76 -3.17 12.75
C ILE A 119 -4.48 -4.42 13.59
N ALA A 120 -5.32 -5.43 13.46
CA ALA A 120 -5.17 -6.68 14.23
C ALA A 120 -3.84 -7.37 13.96
N ALA A 121 -3.38 -7.39 12.70
CA ALA A 121 -2.10 -7.97 12.33
C ALA A 121 -0.90 -7.21 12.94
N TYR A 122 -0.95 -5.88 12.94
CA TYR A 122 0.11 -5.07 13.53
C TYR A 122 0.12 -5.14 15.06
N GLU A 123 -1.05 -5.27 15.70
CA GLU A 123 -1.15 -5.47 17.15
C GLU A 123 -0.63 -6.83 17.60
N HIS A 124 -0.96 -7.90 16.88
CA HIS A 124 -0.66 -9.28 17.29
C HIS A 124 0.60 -9.87 16.65
N GLY A 125 1.13 -9.20 15.64
CA GLY A 125 2.27 -9.64 14.85
C GLY A 125 1.89 -10.26 13.50
N THR A 126 2.70 -9.96 12.49
CA THR A 126 2.56 -10.45 11.13
C THR A 126 3.93 -10.80 10.52
N ASP A 127 3.97 -11.02 9.21
CA ASP A 127 5.20 -11.37 8.50
C ASP A 127 6.30 -10.31 8.67
N PHE A 128 7.55 -10.68 8.40
CA PHE A 128 8.73 -9.80 8.51
C PHE A 128 8.96 -9.23 9.91
N SER A 129 8.56 -9.94 10.96
CA SER A 129 8.69 -9.46 12.34
C SER A 129 8.08 -8.08 12.56
N ILE A 130 6.91 -7.82 11.97
CA ILE A 130 6.15 -6.59 12.17
C ILE A 130 5.11 -6.83 13.25
N TYR A 131 5.19 -6.10 14.34
CA TYR A 131 4.27 -6.18 15.48
C TYR A 131 4.36 -4.95 16.38
N MET A 132 3.31 -4.70 17.16
CA MET A 132 3.30 -3.65 18.17
C MET A 132 3.97 -4.16 19.47
N GLU A 133 4.92 -3.39 19.98
CA GLU A 133 5.55 -3.68 21.28
C GLU A 133 4.71 -3.11 22.44
N GLU A 134 5.09 -3.46 23.68
CA GLU A 134 4.35 -3.03 24.88
C GLU A 134 4.26 -1.51 25.05
N ASP A 135 5.19 -0.77 24.47
CA ASP A 135 5.18 0.71 24.49
C ASP A 135 4.30 1.33 23.39
N GLY A 136 3.64 0.51 22.56
CA GLY A 136 2.75 0.94 21.48
C GLY A 136 3.49 1.31 20.18
N LEU A 137 4.80 1.16 20.09
CA LEU A 137 5.55 1.38 18.86
C LEU A 137 5.58 0.10 18.02
N ILE A 138 5.65 0.30 16.70
CA ILE A 138 5.75 -0.81 15.76
C ILE A 138 7.21 -1.23 15.60
N HIS A 139 7.49 -2.47 15.96
CA HIS A 139 8.72 -3.16 15.54
C HIS A 139 8.57 -3.61 14.09
N ALA A 140 9.61 -3.49 13.28
CA ALA A 140 9.58 -3.92 11.90
C ALA A 140 10.91 -4.51 11.44
N GLY A 141 10.86 -5.72 10.93
CA GLY A 141 12.01 -6.42 10.37
C GLY A 141 12.94 -7.05 11.38
N SER A 142 13.74 -7.97 10.91
CA SER A 142 14.83 -8.61 11.67
C SER A 142 15.96 -9.00 10.73
N GLY A 143 17.18 -9.11 11.25
CA GLY A 143 18.33 -9.58 10.47
C GLY A 143 18.58 -8.77 9.20
N LEU A 144 18.31 -9.37 8.03
CA LEU A 144 18.51 -8.77 6.71
C LEU A 144 17.21 -8.30 6.06
N ASP A 145 16.10 -8.24 6.82
CA ASP A 145 14.82 -7.78 6.29
C ASP A 145 14.89 -6.32 5.84
N GLN A 146 14.23 -6.04 4.74
CA GLN A 146 14.17 -4.74 4.10
C GLN A 146 12.71 -4.35 3.96
N VAL A 147 12.18 -3.67 4.97
CA VAL A 147 10.73 -3.40 5.12
C VAL A 147 10.37 -1.92 5.06
N THR A 148 11.30 -1.06 4.60
CA THR A 148 11.07 0.37 4.40
C THR A 148 11.47 0.79 2.99
N TRP A 149 11.26 2.05 2.65
CA TRP A 149 11.69 2.61 1.36
C TRP A 149 13.22 2.60 1.15
N MET A 150 14.00 2.52 2.24
CA MET A 150 15.46 2.36 2.20
C MET A 150 15.81 0.88 2.20
N ASP A 151 15.57 0.20 1.11
CA ASP A 151 15.62 -1.26 0.98
C ASP A 151 16.74 -1.80 0.09
N VAL A 152 17.78 -1.02 -0.13
CA VAL A 152 18.93 -1.46 -0.94
C VAL A 152 19.75 -2.51 -0.23
N ARG A 153 19.81 -3.69 -0.84
CA ARG A 153 20.57 -4.85 -0.37
C ARG A 153 21.36 -5.47 -1.52
N VAL A 154 22.61 -5.84 -1.25
CA VAL A 154 23.47 -6.57 -2.19
C VAL A 154 24.07 -7.78 -1.46
N GLY A 155 23.56 -8.98 -1.75
CA GLY A 155 23.91 -10.19 -0.99
C GLY A 155 23.56 -10.01 0.50
N ASP A 156 24.54 -10.15 1.38
CA ASP A 156 24.39 -9.97 2.82
C ASP A 156 24.74 -8.56 3.30
N TRP A 157 25.03 -7.65 2.39
CA TRP A 157 25.27 -6.25 2.70
C TRP A 157 24.00 -5.43 2.57
N VAL A 158 23.59 -4.80 3.67
CA VAL A 158 22.44 -3.90 3.74
C VAL A 158 22.97 -2.46 3.79
N ALA A 159 22.67 -1.67 2.77
CA ALA A 159 23.18 -0.29 2.68
C ALA A 159 22.64 0.61 3.80
N THR A 160 21.37 0.40 4.16
CA THR A 160 20.67 1.20 5.17
C THR A 160 19.83 0.28 6.06
N PRO A 161 20.44 -0.35 7.08
CA PRO A 161 19.69 -1.22 8.00
C PRO A 161 18.64 -0.40 8.74
N ARG A 162 17.41 -0.86 8.66
CA ARG A 162 16.22 -0.19 9.23
C ARG A 162 15.25 -1.17 9.86
N HIS A 163 15.75 -2.22 10.44
CA HIS A 163 14.96 -3.17 11.21
C HIS A 163 14.92 -2.79 12.69
N GLY A 164 13.94 -3.30 13.41
CA GLY A 164 13.73 -3.04 14.83
C GLY A 164 12.78 -1.87 15.06
N LYS A 165 12.96 -1.16 16.13
CA LYS A 165 12.20 0.06 16.43
C LYS A 165 12.68 1.23 15.58
N PRO A 166 11.79 2.05 15.06
CA PRO A 166 12.15 3.28 14.38
C PRO A 166 12.69 4.33 15.36
#